data_6ddb2a05db17c22f32b162119056f58a
#
_entry.id   6ddb2a05db17c22f32b162119056f58a
#
_cell.length_a   1.000
_cell.length_b   1.000
_cell.length_c   1.000
_cell.angle_alpha   90.00
_cell.angle_beta   90.00
_cell.angle_gamma   90.00
#
_symmetry.space_group_name_H-M   'P 1'
#
loop_
_entity.id
_entity.type
_entity.pdbx_description
1 polymer ?
#
loop_
_entity_poly.entity_id
_entity_poly.type
_entity_poly.pdbx_seq_one_letter_code
_entity_poly.pdbx_strand_id
1 'polypeptide(L)'
;GAINTSGNSLTTSFSIKGVCNMWGALKDSSLVSSGNAIPQISFHGMMDNVVPYDFGRFQNCPNYILMSGSLSLHRQLVRFNKSVITHLSITGGHGHVEFSVPFMMSNTACFFKKIMKSTTVSPLVITGVVNSCNM
;
A
#
# COMPACT_ATOMS: atom_id res chain seq x y z
N GLY A 1 -2.10 19.20 -3.52
CA GLY A 1 -2.30 19.70 -4.88
C GLY A 1 -2.67 18.56 -5.83
N ALA A 2 -3.17 18.88 -7.02
CA ALA A 2 -3.43 17.86 -8.02
C ALA A 2 -2.11 17.25 -8.51
N ILE A 3 -2.10 15.92 -8.70
CA ILE A 3 -0.88 15.15 -9.04
C ILE A 3 -0.25 15.65 -10.36
N ASN A 4 -1.06 16.13 -11.29
CA ASN A 4 -0.63 16.60 -12.62
C ASN A 4 -0.30 18.10 -12.68
N THR A 5 -0.23 18.82 -11.55
CA THR A 5 0.10 20.26 -11.50
C THR A 5 1.32 20.52 -10.63
N SER A 6 2.27 19.61 -10.57
CA SER A 6 3.44 19.63 -9.68
C SER A 6 4.55 20.60 -10.11
N GLY A 7 4.21 21.80 -10.58
CA GLY A 7 5.18 22.87 -10.83
C GLY A 7 5.97 22.77 -12.14
N ASN A 8 5.53 21.94 -13.06
CA ASN A 8 6.06 21.91 -14.42
C ASN A 8 5.06 22.48 -15.44
N SER A 9 5.53 22.80 -16.64
CA SER A 9 4.71 23.33 -17.73
C SER A 9 3.98 22.26 -18.54
N LEU A 10 3.96 21.00 -18.10
CA LEU A 10 3.30 19.92 -18.81
C LEU A 10 1.77 20.05 -18.69
N THR A 11 1.10 20.02 -19.82
CA THR A 11 -0.37 20.10 -19.90
C THR A 11 -1.04 18.74 -20.03
N THR A 12 -0.26 17.66 -20.14
CA THR A 12 -0.77 16.29 -20.27
C THR A 12 -1.41 15.85 -18.95
N SER A 13 -2.70 15.56 -18.99
CA SER A 13 -3.40 14.95 -17.85
C SER A 13 -3.12 13.45 -17.78
N PHE A 14 -3.01 12.92 -16.57
CA PHE A 14 -2.91 11.48 -16.33
C PHE A 14 -3.75 11.07 -15.12
N SER A 15 -4.07 9.79 -15.00
CA SER A 15 -4.74 9.25 -13.82
C SER A 15 -3.94 8.07 -13.27
N ILE A 16 -3.76 8.04 -11.95
CA ILE A 16 -3.15 6.90 -11.27
C ILE A 16 -4.24 5.84 -11.09
N LYS A 17 -4.02 4.65 -11.63
CA LYS A 17 -4.98 3.53 -11.55
C LYS A 17 -4.83 2.70 -10.28
N GLY A 18 -3.65 2.68 -9.68
CA GLY A 18 -3.38 1.95 -8.46
C GLY A 18 -1.97 2.19 -7.95
N VAL A 19 -1.71 1.73 -6.74
CA VAL A 19 -0.40 1.82 -6.07
C VAL A 19 0.05 0.43 -5.64
N CYS A 20 1.33 0.13 -5.84
CA CYS A 20 2.03 -0.93 -5.15
C CYS A 20 2.87 -0.28 -4.03
N ASN A 21 2.51 -0.54 -2.78
CA ASN A 21 3.19 0.00 -1.61
C ASN A 21 4.08 -1.08 -0.98
N MET A 22 5.37 -0.86 -1.00
CA MET A 22 6.37 -1.76 -0.42
C MET A 22 7.00 -1.09 0.80
N TRP A 23 6.65 -1.57 2.00
CA TRP A 23 7.11 -1.05 3.31
C TRP A 23 6.89 0.46 3.52
N GLY A 24 5.96 1.05 2.80
CA GLY A 24 5.69 2.49 2.88
C GLY A 24 4.64 2.86 3.92
N ALA A 25 4.68 4.12 4.33
CA ALA A 25 3.70 4.73 5.21
C ALA A 25 3.42 6.18 4.80
N LEU A 26 2.32 6.73 5.29
CA LEU A 26 2.03 8.16 5.25
C LEU A 26 2.17 8.74 6.66
N LYS A 27 2.39 10.04 6.75
CA LYS A 27 2.36 10.76 8.03
C LYS A 27 1.04 10.53 8.78
N ASP A 28 -0.06 10.46 8.05
CA ASP A 28 -1.40 10.26 8.60
C ASP A 28 -2.28 9.57 7.53
N SER A 29 -3.01 8.53 7.90
CA SER A 29 -3.93 7.85 7.00
C SER A 29 -5.10 8.75 6.55
N SER A 30 -5.44 9.81 7.30
CA SER A 30 -6.47 10.79 6.93
C SER A 30 -6.11 11.62 5.69
N LEU A 31 -4.84 11.62 5.27
CA LEU A 31 -4.42 12.19 3.98
C LEU A 31 -5.05 11.46 2.79
N VAL A 32 -5.48 10.22 2.98
CA VAL A 32 -6.30 9.49 2.02
C VAL A 32 -7.76 9.85 2.27
N SER A 33 -8.39 10.46 1.28
CA SER A 33 -9.78 10.93 1.29
C SER A 33 -10.57 10.30 0.13
N SER A 34 -11.88 10.50 0.10
CA SER A 34 -12.73 10.03 -1.02
C SER A 34 -12.28 10.57 -2.39
N GLY A 35 -11.68 11.77 -2.41
CA GLY A 35 -11.24 12.43 -3.64
C GLY A 35 -9.89 11.94 -4.19
N ASN A 36 -9.08 11.27 -3.35
CA ASN A 36 -7.75 10.81 -3.75
C ASN A 36 -7.47 9.34 -3.46
N ALA A 37 -8.42 8.62 -2.87
CA ALA A 37 -8.29 7.19 -2.60
C ALA A 37 -8.25 6.39 -3.91
N ILE A 38 -7.21 5.59 -4.09
CA ILE A 38 -6.98 4.74 -5.27
C ILE A 38 -6.72 3.30 -4.83
N PRO A 39 -6.97 2.29 -5.70
CA PRO A 39 -6.67 0.90 -5.41
C PRO A 39 -5.21 0.68 -5.00
N GLN A 40 -4.97 -0.21 -4.03
CA GLN A 40 -3.61 -0.44 -3.53
C GLN A 40 -3.36 -1.93 -3.23
N ILE A 41 -2.17 -2.41 -3.61
CA ILE A 41 -1.59 -3.63 -3.06
C ILE A 41 -0.38 -3.25 -2.21
N SER A 42 -0.24 -3.89 -1.05
CA SER A 42 0.85 -3.60 -0.11
C SER A 42 1.58 -4.86 0.34
N PHE A 43 2.88 -4.71 0.62
CA PHE A 43 3.72 -5.72 1.25
C PHE A 43 4.44 -5.09 2.44
N HIS A 44 4.33 -5.71 3.64
CA HIS A 44 4.93 -5.15 4.86
C HIS A 44 5.29 -6.23 5.87
N GLY A 45 6.41 -6.07 6.55
CA GLY A 45 6.80 -6.91 7.68
C GLY A 45 6.17 -6.41 8.99
N MET A 46 5.62 -7.31 9.79
CA MET A 46 5.03 -6.93 11.09
C MET A 46 6.10 -6.61 12.15
N MET A 47 7.35 -7.07 11.93
CA MET A 47 8.50 -6.77 12.76
C MET A 47 9.36 -5.62 12.19
N ASP A 48 8.80 -4.82 11.27
CA ASP A 48 9.49 -3.67 10.70
C ASP A 48 9.74 -2.61 11.77
N ASN A 49 11.01 -2.42 12.09
CA ASN A 49 11.49 -1.45 13.07
C ASN A 49 11.91 -0.12 12.46
N VAL A 50 11.79 0.03 11.15
CA VAL A 50 12.10 1.28 10.41
C VAL A 50 10.81 2.03 10.12
N VAL A 51 9.86 1.38 9.43
CA VAL A 51 8.55 1.93 9.10
C VAL A 51 7.49 1.05 9.74
N PRO A 52 6.62 1.58 10.62
CA PRO A 52 5.59 0.76 11.25
C PRO A 52 4.61 0.22 10.21
N TYR A 53 4.28 -1.07 10.29
CA TYR A 53 3.31 -1.68 9.37
C TYR A 53 1.87 -1.22 9.61
N ASP A 54 1.56 -0.79 10.83
CA ASP A 54 0.27 -0.22 11.22
C ASP A 54 0.46 1.23 11.64
N PHE A 55 0.35 1.56 12.91
CA PHE A 55 0.54 2.91 13.45
C PHE A 55 1.71 2.89 14.42
N GLY A 56 2.63 3.82 14.27
CA GLY A 56 3.82 3.89 15.12
C GLY A 56 4.75 5.03 14.72
N ARG A 57 5.91 5.07 15.37
CA ARG A 57 6.94 6.06 15.07
C ARG A 57 7.96 5.49 14.08
N PHE A 58 8.46 6.37 13.21
CA PHE A 58 9.59 6.04 12.35
C PHE A 58 10.77 5.58 13.21
N GLN A 59 11.39 4.45 12.83
CA GLN A 59 12.50 3.80 13.55
C GLN A 59 12.23 3.53 15.04
N ASN A 60 10.97 3.38 15.44
CA ASN A 60 10.56 3.23 16.85
C ASN A 60 11.14 4.31 17.78
N CYS A 61 11.59 5.44 17.24
CA CYS A 61 12.24 6.50 17.98
C CYS A 61 11.22 7.50 18.53
N PRO A 62 11.22 7.80 19.84
CA PRO A 62 10.26 8.73 20.47
C PRO A 62 10.26 10.15 19.88
N ASN A 63 11.41 10.56 19.33
CA ASN A 63 11.58 11.90 18.76
C ASN A 63 11.18 12.01 17.29
N TYR A 64 10.83 10.88 16.65
CA TYR A 64 10.42 10.87 15.25
C TYR A 64 8.90 10.94 15.09
N ILE A 65 8.46 11.26 13.87
CA ILE A 65 7.05 11.44 13.54
C ILE A 65 6.27 10.13 13.70
N LEU A 66 5.01 10.25 14.05
CA LEU A 66 4.03 9.18 13.94
C LEU A 66 3.69 8.97 12.47
N MET A 67 3.49 7.71 12.10
CA MET A 67 3.18 7.29 10.73
C MET A 67 2.06 6.26 10.74
N SER A 68 1.31 6.24 9.65
CA SER A 68 0.29 5.24 9.33
C SER A 68 0.83 4.34 8.24
N GLY A 69 1.15 3.11 8.59
CA GLY A 69 1.70 2.12 7.66
C GLY A 69 0.64 1.40 6.83
N SER A 70 1.05 0.32 6.17
CA SER A 70 0.23 -0.39 5.18
C SER A 70 -1.12 -0.86 5.72
N LEU A 71 -1.20 -1.32 6.98
CA LEU A 71 -2.45 -1.79 7.57
C LEU A 71 -3.40 -0.65 7.93
N SER A 72 -2.89 0.47 8.41
CA SER A 72 -3.67 1.69 8.63
C SER A 72 -4.23 2.24 7.32
N LEU A 73 -3.40 2.25 6.27
CA LEU A 73 -3.83 2.66 4.92
C LEU A 73 -4.86 1.69 4.33
N HIS A 74 -4.71 0.39 4.55
CA HIS A 74 -5.71 -0.62 4.17
C HIS A 74 -7.08 -0.28 4.75
N ARG A 75 -7.16 -0.06 6.08
CA ARG A 75 -8.43 0.28 6.75
C ARG A 75 -9.04 1.57 6.17
N GLN A 76 -8.23 2.54 5.85
CA GLN A 76 -8.70 3.80 5.27
C GLN A 76 -9.24 3.61 3.84
N LEU A 77 -8.58 2.80 3.02
CA LEU A 77 -9.03 2.47 1.66
C LEU A 77 -10.34 1.67 1.67
N VAL A 78 -10.51 0.75 2.63
CA VAL A 78 -11.77 0.01 2.84
C VAL A 78 -12.93 0.97 3.10
N ARG A 79 -12.73 2.02 3.92
CA ARG A 79 -13.77 3.05 4.18
C ARG A 79 -14.25 3.75 2.90
N PHE A 80 -13.39 3.85 1.90
CA PHE A 80 -13.70 4.47 0.61
C PHE A 80 -14.04 3.43 -0.49
N ASN A 81 -14.36 2.19 -0.10
CA ASN A 81 -14.73 1.09 -1.01
C ASN A 81 -13.70 0.88 -2.14
N LYS A 82 -12.41 1.02 -1.85
CA LYS A 82 -11.35 0.78 -2.83
C LYS A 82 -10.88 -0.67 -2.79
N SER A 83 -10.52 -1.20 -3.96
CA SER A 83 -9.81 -2.49 -4.04
C SER A 83 -8.49 -2.39 -3.30
N VAL A 84 -8.28 -3.26 -2.30
CA VAL A 84 -7.06 -3.26 -1.51
C VAL A 84 -6.67 -4.66 -1.07
N ILE A 85 -5.40 -5.01 -1.27
CA ILE A 85 -4.78 -6.23 -0.72
C ILE A 85 -3.56 -5.80 0.09
N THR A 86 -3.39 -6.37 1.28
CA THR A 86 -2.21 -6.14 2.10
C THR A 86 -1.62 -7.48 2.52
N HIS A 87 -0.41 -7.77 2.04
CA HIS A 87 0.39 -8.90 2.46
C HIS A 87 1.24 -8.51 3.68
N LEU A 88 1.10 -9.24 4.78
CA LEU A 88 1.86 -9.06 6.01
C LEU A 88 2.74 -10.27 6.27
N SER A 89 4.03 -10.07 6.48
CA SER A 89 4.92 -11.10 7.01
C SER A 89 5.00 -10.98 8.53
N ILE A 90 4.67 -12.06 9.24
CA ILE A 90 4.64 -12.07 10.71
C ILE A 90 6.02 -11.81 11.30
N THR A 91 7.07 -12.37 10.68
CA THR A 91 8.45 -12.26 11.14
C THR A 91 9.28 -11.27 10.33
N GLY A 92 8.69 -10.70 9.29
CA GLY A 92 9.35 -9.80 8.37
C GLY A 92 9.70 -8.44 8.95
N GLY A 93 10.88 -7.94 8.61
CA GLY A 93 11.35 -6.60 8.92
C GLY A 93 11.13 -5.61 7.75
N HIS A 94 12.04 -4.64 7.68
CA HIS A 94 12.06 -3.65 6.59
C HIS A 94 12.87 -4.19 5.41
N GLY A 95 12.20 -4.75 4.42
CA GLY A 95 12.87 -5.26 3.22
C GLY A 95 12.20 -6.51 2.62
N HIS A 96 12.82 -7.02 1.57
CA HIS A 96 12.25 -8.07 0.72
C HIS A 96 12.61 -9.51 1.14
N VAL A 97 13.20 -9.70 2.32
CA VAL A 97 13.70 -11.01 2.74
C VAL A 97 12.58 -12.06 2.79
N GLU A 98 11.42 -11.69 3.33
CA GLU A 98 10.26 -12.58 3.48
C GLU A 98 9.34 -12.60 2.25
N PHE A 99 9.34 -11.53 1.48
CA PHE A 99 8.61 -11.44 0.22
C PHE A 99 9.61 -11.38 -0.93
N SER A 100 9.88 -12.51 -1.58
CA SER A 100 10.77 -12.51 -2.73
C SER A 100 10.27 -11.59 -3.85
N VAL A 101 11.19 -10.99 -4.59
CA VAL A 101 10.85 -10.10 -5.71
C VAL A 101 9.88 -10.76 -6.71
N PRO A 102 10.08 -12.03 -7.15
CA PRO A 102 9.11 -12.70 -8.02
C PRO A 102 7.72 -12.82 -7.41
N PHE A 103 7.61 -13.09 -6.10
CA PHE A 103 6.33 -13.16 -5.40
C PHE A 103 5.62 -11.81 -5.42
N MET A 104 6.31 -10.73 -5.05
CA MET A 104 5.73 -9.38 -5.06
C MET A 104 5.31 -8.96 -6.47
N MET A 105 6.16 -9.18 -7.47
CA MET A 105 5.86 -8.85 -8.86
C MET A 105 4.64 -9.61 -9.38
N SER A 106 4.55 -10.93 -9.13
CA SER A 106 3.42 -11.75 -9.57
C SER A 106 2.11 -11.27 -8.97
N ASN A 107 2.06 -11.07 -7.65
CA ASN A 107 0.85 -10.59 -6.97
C ASN A 107 0.46 -9.18 -7.41
N THR A 108 1.45 -8.30 -7.57
CA THR A 108 1.22 -6.93 -8.08
C THR A 108 0.65 -6.97 -9.50
N ALA A 109 1.23 -7.76 -10.40
CA ALA A 109 0.74 -7.91 -11.77
C ALA A 109 -0.70 -8.44 -11.81
N CYS A 110 -1.03 -9.45 -10.99
CA CYS A 110 -2.39 -9.96 -10.86
C CYS A 110 -3.38 -8.90 -10.38
N PHE A 111 -3.00 -8.16 -9.34
CA PHE A 111 -3.82 -7.08 -8.81
C PHE A 111 -4.08 -6.00 -9.87
N PHE A 112 -3.02 -5.48 -10.50
CA PHE A 112 -3.16 -4.47 -11.56
C PHE A 112 -3.95 -4.97 -12.75
N LYS A 113 -3.77 -6.23 -13.18
CA LYS A 113 -4.58 -6.83 -14.24
C LYS A 113 -6.08 -6.78 -13.92
N LYS A 114 -6.47 -7.06 -12.66
CA LYS A 114 -7.87 -6.99 -12.22
C LYS A 114 -8.40 -5.56 -12.26
N ILE A 115 -7.72 -4.61 -11.61
CA ILE A 115 -8.19 -3.22 -11.55
C ILE A 115 -8.19 -2.52 -12.92
N MET A 116 -7.23 -2.83 -13.79
CA MET A 116 -7.21 -2.30 -15.17
C MET A 116 -8.36 -2.84 -16.03
N LYS A 117 -8.89 -4.02 -15.70
CA LYS A 117 -10.11 -4.59 -16.31
C LYS A 117 -11.39 -4.14 -15.60
N SER A 118 -11.30 -3.15 -14.73
CA SER A 118 -12.41 -2.64 -13.91
C SER A 118 -13.06 -3.73 -13.02
N THR A 119 -12.30 -4.77 -12.68
CA THR A 119 -12.75 -5.80 -11.74
C THR A 119 -12.46 -5.32 -10.33
N THR A 120 -13.50 -5.26 -9.50
CA THR A 120 -13.35 -4.95 -8.08
C THR A 120 -12.66 -6.12 -7.37
N VAL A 121 -11.62 -5.81 -6.61
CA VAL A 121 -10.95 -6.77 -5.73
C VAL A 121 -11.43 -6.51 -4.31
N SER A 122 -11.98 -7.55 -3.68
CA SER A 122 -12.43 -7.45 -2.28
C SER A 122 -11.26 -7.10 -1.36
N PRO A 123 -11.47 -6.28 -0.34
CA PRO A 123 -10.44 -5.99 0.65
C PRO A 123 -9.93 -7.27 1.32
N LEU A 124 -8.62 -7.44 1.35
CA LEU A 124 -8.01 -8.66 1.88
C LEU A 124 -6.69 -8.37 2.59
N VAL A 125 -6.57 -8.82 3.84
CA VAL A 125 -5.29 -8.89 4.56
C VAL A 125 -4.83 -10.34 4.58
N ILE A 126 -3.64 -10.58 4.08
CA ILE A 126 -3.04 -11.92 3.99
C ILE A 126 -1.79 -11.97 4.85
N THR A 127 -1.75 -12.88 5.81
CA THR A 127 -0.54 -13.14 6.60
C THR A 127 0.25 -14.29 5.97
N GLY A 128 1.57 -14.09 5.83
CA GLY A 128 2.47 -15.05 5.21
C GLY A 128 2.56 -14.93 3.68
N VAL A 129 3.30 -15.87 3.08
CA VAL A 129 3.62 -15.87 1.64
C VAL A 129 2.54 -16.68 0.88
N VAL A 130 1.36 -16.10 0.78
CA VAL A 130 0.20 -16.70 0.08
C VAL A 130 -0.11 -15.91 -1.18
N ASN A 131 -0.20 -16.60 -2.31
CA ASN A 131 -0.46 -15.96 -3.59
C ASN A 131 -1.92 -15.49 -3.68
N SER A 132 -2.13 -14.21 -3.96
CA SER A 132 -3.45 -13.57 -4.10
C SER A 132 -3.97 -13.52 -5.54
N CYS A 133 -3.27 -14.12 -6.50
CA CYS A 133 -3.69 -14.09 -7.91
C CYS A 133 -5.05 -14.76 -8.15
N ASN A 134 -5.37 -15.79 -7.38
CA ASN A 134 -6.57 -16.62 -7.54
C ASN A 134 -7.71 -16.25 -6.57
N MET A 135 -7.55 -15.17 -5.83
CA MET A 135 -8.52 -14.68 -4.85
C MET A 135 -9.40 -13.59 -5.42
#